data_32562ba06af4ccc1536b08759388078a
#
_entry.id   32562ba06af4ccc1536b08759388078a
#
_cell.length_a   1.000
_cell.length_b   1.000
_cell.length_c   1.000
_cell.angle_alpha   90.00
_cell.angle_beta   90.00
_cell.angle_gamma   90.00
#
_symmetry.space_group_name_H-M   'P 1'
#
loop_
_entity.id
_entity.type
_entity.pdbx_description
1 polymer ?
#
loop_
_entity_poly.entity_id
_entity_poly.type
_entity_poly.pdbx_seq_one_letter_code
_entity_poly.pdbx_strand_id
1 'polypeptide(L)'
;MAYEKNDYWDRERECERLFAAGGPYYFISTEDLDWTLYDNPEEFIVGTNLIAIASARSGFMILDDIQMNSHHHIMGTGSFDKACCFAEILHENERKYQRSLQKPALKEWNIRIDETLDLKSFRNRIAYTDRNAYVARLDSMPTGYPWGSASLFFNGNLRLMNQGIPFDKVGGREKRIICRSHDTDLPSHYRVCDGMILRSSFVDYHATEALFNSANQYFTLLTRRGEADVEIAAKLGEKIQLPTEEVFQIVSSWFQGQNLRTLELEARLNAAKMMKQRLASSNRQITHVLRLPAADVDRMFPKAE
;
A
#
# COMPACT_ATOMS: atom_id res chain seq x y z
N MET A 1 -33.52 -12.73 -9.69
CA MET A 1 -33.00 -11.65 -10.55
C MET A 1 -31.67 -12.16 -11.12
N ALA A 2 -31.64 -12.48 -12.40
CA ALA A 2 -30.40 -12.84 -13.08
C ALA A 2 -29.63 -11.52 -13.28
N TYR A 3 -28.55 -11.32 -12.56
CA TYR A 3 -27.56 -10.32 -12.89
C TYR A 3 -26.99 -10.69 -14.25
N GLU A 4 -27.20 -9.85 -15.22
CA GLU A 4 -26.74 -10.10 -16.58
C GLU A 4 -25.20 -10.15 -16.60
N LYS A 5 -24.67 -11.27 -17.07
CA LYS A 5 -23.20 -11.42 -17.29
C LYS A 5 -22.61 -10.29 -18.13
N ASN A 6 -23.40 -9.59 -18.92
CA ASN A 6 -23.02 -8.47 -19.75
C ASN A 6 -22.55 -7.25 -18.94
N ASP A 7 -23.22 -6.89 -17.83
CA ASP A 7 -22.88 -5.69 -17.05
C ASP A 7 -21.46 -5.74 -16.43
N TYR A 8 -21.05 -6.95 -15.99
CA TYR A 8 -19.70 -7.11 -15.43
C TYR A 8 -18.61 -6.88 -16.47
N TRP A 9 -18.75 -7.46 -17.66
CA TRP A 9 -17.74 -7.33 -18.72
C TRP A 9 -17.73 -5.94 -19.34
N ASP A 10 -18.86 -5.27 -19.40
CA ASP A 10 -18.95 -3.88 -19.88
C ASP A 10 -18.27 -2.94 -18.87
N ARG A 11 -18.45 -3.20 -17.58
CA ARG A 11 -17.76 -2.44 -16.52
C ARG A 11 -16.26 -2.69 -16.50
N GLU A 12 -15.80 -3.93 -16.71
CA GLU A 12 -14.35 -4.24 -16.79
C GLU A 12 -13.71 -3.54 -17.98
N ARG A 13 -14.33 -3.58 -19.15
CA ARG A 13 -13.84 -2.84 -20.34
C ARG A 13 -13.77 -1.33 -20.09
N GLU A 14 -14.73 -0.78 -19.37
CA GLU A 14 -14.70 0.63 -19.00
C GLU A 14 -13.54 0.93 -18.05
N CYS A 15 -13.28 0.09 -17.05
CA CYS A 15 -12.11 0.21 -16.18
C CYS A 15 -10.79 0.13 -16.97
N GLU A 16 -10.69 -0.80 -17.91
CA GLU A 16 -9.50 -0.92 -18.80
C GLU A 16 -9.32 0.34 -19.64
N ARG A 17 -10.40 0.89 -20.19
CA ARG A 17 -10.36 2.13 -20.98
C ARG A 17 -9.92 3.33 -20.12
N LEU A 18 -10.46 3.45 -18.90
CA LEU A 18 -10.09 4.50 -17.96
C LEU A 18 -8.64 4.37 -17.53
N PHE A 19 -8.18 3.15 -17.25
CA PHE A 19 -6.79 2.88 -16.92
C PHE A 19 -5.86 3.31 -18.06
N ALA A 20 -6.16 2.92 -19.29
CA ALA A 20 -5.33 3.29 -20.45
C ALA A 20 -5.32 4.80 -20.69
N ALA A 21 -6.40 5.51 -20.38
CA ALA A 21 -6.50 6.97 -20.57
C ALA A 21 -5.87 7.79 -19.43
N GLY A 22 -5.82 7.25 -18.22
CA GLY A 22 -5.39 7.98 -16.99
C GLY A 22 -3.90 7.83 -16.65
N GLY A 23 -3.16 6.90 -17.30
CA GLY A 23 -1.74 6.65 -17.01
C GLY A 23 -0.77 7.68 -17.64
N PRO A 24 0.53 7.52 -17.40
CA PRO A 24 1.18 6.38 -16.71
C PRO A 24 0.97 6.40 -15.19
N TYR A 25 1.04 5.22 -14.59
CA TYR A 25 0.88 5.01 -13.16
C TYR A 25 2.19 4.54 -12.54
N TYR A 26 2.52 5.06 -11.38
CA TYR A 26 3.73 4.71 -10.65
C TYR A 26 3.41 4.29 -9.22
N PHE A 27 4.07 3.22 -8.81
CA PHE A 27 4.12 2.79 -7.43
C PHE A 27 5.45 3.25 -6.83
N ILE A 28 5.38 4.11 -5.83
CA ILE A 28 6.52 4.66 -5.13
C ILE A 28 6.59 3.99 -3.76
N SER A 29 7.69 3.34 -3.46
CA SER A 29 7.97 2.77 -2.15
C SER A 29 9.28 3.30 -1.60
N THR A 30 9.28 3.62 -0.33
CA THR A 30 10.51 4.00 0.37
C THR A 30 11.08 2.80 1.10
N GLU A 31 12.38 2.79 1.34
CA GLU A 31 13.07 1.76 2.11
C GLU A 31 12.44 1.61 3.50
N ASP A 32 12.21 0.37 3.93
CA ASP A 32 11.80 0.05 5.29
C ASP A 32 13.02 0.19 6.20
N LEU A 33 13.00 1.25 7.02
CA LEU A 33 14.11 1.60 7.90
C LEU A 33 14.09 0.70 9.15
N ASP A 34 15.27 0.45 9.71
CA ASP A 34 15.43 -0.27 10.98
C ASP A 34 15.13 0.61 12.23
N TRP A 35 14.70 1.86 12.00
CA TRP A 35 14.27 2.82 13.01
C TRP A 35 12.98 3.51 12.56
N THR A 36 12.28 4.17 13.49
CA THR A 36 10.95 4.77 13.24
C THR A 36 11.05 6.21 12.77
N LEU A 37 10.46 6.50 11.60
CA LEU A 37 10.24 7.86 11.12
C LEU A 37 9.23 8.59 12.02
N TYR A 38 8.18 7.89 12.43
CA TYR A 38 7.07 8.46 13.20
C TYR A 38 6.80 7.62 14.43
N ASP A 39 6.91 8.24 15.62
CA ASP A 39 6.75 7.58 16.92
C ASP A 39 5.39 7.87 17.57
N ASN A 40 4.68 8.91 17.10
CA ASN A 40 3.44 9.40 17.70
C ASN A 40 2.53 10.05 16.64
N PRO A 41 1.23 10.25 16.94
CA PRO A 41 0.27 10.84 16.00
C PRO A 41 0.68 12.21 15.44
N GLU A 42 1.32 13.05 16.23
CA GLU A 42 1.77 14.39 15.82
C GLU A 42 2.82 14.31 14.72
N GLU A 43 3.71 13.33 14.80
CA GLU A 43 4.71 13.08 13.75
C GLU A 43 4.08 12.53 12.48
N PHE A 44 3.09 11.63 12.61
CA PHE A 44 2.31 11.14 11.46
C PHE A 44 1.52 12.25 10.77
N ILE A 45 0.96 13.21 11.50
CA ILE A 45 0.31 14.40 10.95
C ILE A 45 1.30 15.18 10.07
N VAL A 46 2.52 15.38 10.57
CA VAL A 46 3.56 16.08 9.80
C VAL A 46 3.89 15.29 8.52
N GLY A 47 4.13 13.98 8.61
CA GLY A 47 4.40 13.14 7.45
C GLY A 47 3.28 13.19 6.40
N THR A 48 2.01 13.15 6.83
CA THR A 48 0.85 13.34 5.93
C THR A 48 0.92 14.69 5.21
N ASN A 49 1.27 15.76 5.94
CA ASN A 49 1.41 17.09 5.35
C ASN A 49 2.57 17.13 4.32
N LEU A 50 3.69 16.44 4.61
CA LEU A 50 4.82 16.38 3.69
C LEU A 50 4.48 15.64 2.38
N ILE A 51 3.67 14.57 2.45
CA ILE A 51 3.15 13.89 1.27
C ILE A 51 2.27 14.83 0.44
N ALA A 52 1.30 15.51 1.08
CA ALA A 52 0.42 16.47 0.40
C ALA A 52 1.19 17.61 -0.26
N ILE A 53 2.21 18.14 0.42
CA ILE A 53 3.09 19.20 -0.11
C ILE A 53 3.90 18.71 -1.30
N ALA A 54 4.46 17.50 -1.21
CA ALA A 54 5.22 16.91 -2.32
C ALA A 54 4.34 16.71 -3.56
N SER A 55 3.10 16.22 -3.38
CA SER A 55 2.10 16.08 -4.45
C SER A 55 1.78 17.44 -5.09
N ALA A 56 1.45 18.45 -4.28
CA ALA A 56 1.10 19.78 -4.78
C ALA A 56 2.24 20.43 -5.59
N ARG A 57 3.49 20.30 -5.13
CA ARG A 57 4.65 20.97 -5.75
C ARG A 57 5.18 20.24 -6.98
N SER A 58 5.11 18.91 -7.00
CA SER A 58 5.53 18.11 -8.16
C SER A 58 4.46 18.04 -9.25
N GLY A 59 3.20 18.24 -8.89
CA GLY A 59 2.05 17.95 -9.75
C GLY A 59 1.88 16.46 -10.04
N PHE A 60 2.45 15.57 -9.18
CA PHE A 60 2.20 14.14 -9.18
C PHE A 60 0.90 13.88 -8.40
N MET A 61 -0.10 13.32 -9.08
CA MET A 61 -1.42 13.06 -8.51
C MET A 61 -1.40 11.76 -7.71
N ILE A 62 -1.70 11.82 -6.44
CA ILE A 62 -1.79 10.65 -5.57
C ILE A 62 -3.16 9.99 -5.75
N LEU A 63 -3.15 8.68 -5.97
CA LEU A 63 -4.34 7.83 -6.10
C LEU A 63 -4.57 6.99 -4.85
N ASP A 64 -3.49 6.66 -4.13
CA ASP A 64 -3.52 5.92 -2.89
C ASP A 64 -2.20 6.14 -2.13
N ASP A 65 -2.27 6.12 -0.79
CA ASP A 65 -1.09 6.17 0.06
C ASP A 65 -1.29 5.41 1.37
N ILE A 66 -0.21 4.88 1.90
CA ILE A 66 -0.10 4.49 3.29
C ILE A 66 1.22 4.97 3.88
N GLN A 67 1.15 5.49 5.07
CA GLN A 67 2.27 5.95 5.87
C GLN A 67 2.45 4.98 7.04
N MET A 68 3.53 4.21 6.98
CA MET A 68 3.93 3.34 8.07
C MET A 68 4.90 4.08 9.01
N ASN A 69 5.19 3.49 10.15
CA ASN A 69 6.12 4.12 11.09
C ASN A 69 7.57 4.17 10.58
N SER A 70 7.95 3.38 9.58
CA SER A 70 9.32 3.28 9.05
C SER A 70 9.44 3.55 7.56
N HIS A 71 8.33 3.55 6.81
CA HIS A 71 8.33 3.68 5.35
C HIS A 71 6.97 4.14 4.80
N HIS A 72 6.93 4.39 3.49
CA HIS A 72 5.71 4.78 2.75
C HIS A 72 5.50 3.91 1.53
N HIS A 73 4.23 3.67 1.19
CA HIS A 73 3.80 3.22 -0.13
C HIS A 73 2.82 4.23 -0.72
N ILE A 74 3.05 4.62 -1.96
CA ILE A 74 2.25 5.63 -2.64
C ILE A 74 1.99 5.15 -4.07
N MET A 75 0.73 5.14 -4.48
CA MET A 75 0.32 4.95 -5.84
C MET A 75 -0.13 6.28 -6.41
N GLY A 76 0.32 6.61 -7.62
CA GLY A 76 -0.09 7.86 -8.25
C GLY A 76 0.06 7.85 -9.76
N THR A 77 -0.30 8.96 -10.39
CA THR A 77 -0.23 9.15 -11.83
C THR A 77 0.39 10.51 -12.18
N GLY A 78 1.07 10.54 -13.34
CA GLY A 78 1.77 11.70 -13.88
C GLY A 78 2.93 11.27 -14.75
N SER A 79 3.73 12.19 -15.28
CA SER A 79 4.96 11.82 -15.97
C SER A 79 6.00 11.23 -15.00
N PHE A 80 6.95 10.47 -15.53
CA PHE A 80 8.07 9.95 -14.72
C PHE A 80 8.83 11.08 -14.00
N ASP A 81 9.05 12.21 -14.67
CA ASP A 81 9.70 13.38 -14.06
C ASP A 81 8.92 13.92 -12.86
N LYS A 82 7.57 13.92 -12.94
CA LYS A 82 6.74 14.31 -11.79
C LYS A 82 6.86 13.33 -10.63
N ALA A 83 6.91 12.02 -10.91
CA ALA A 83 7.11 11.00 -9.89
C ALA A 83 8.49 11.15 -9.22
N CYS A 84 9.55 11.39 -10.00
CA CYS A 84 10.90 11.69 -9.48
C CYS A 84 10.91 12.97 -8.63
N CYS A 85 10.33 14.05 -9.14
CA CYS A 85 10.23 15.32 -8.42
C CYS A 85 9.46 15.17 -7.11
N PHE A 86 8.37 14.39 -7.09
CA PHE A 86 7.63 14.05 -5.89
C PHE A 86 8.54 13.36 -4.86
N ALA A 87 9.25 12.32 -5.29
CA ALA A 87 10.15 11.56 -4.43
C ALA A 87 11.27 12.42 -3.83
N GLU A 88 11.87 13.28 -4.64
CA GLU A 88 12.92 14.22 -4.21
C GLU A 88 12.41 15.21 -3.16
N ILE A 89 11.24 15.83 -3.41
CA ILE A 89 10.62 16.78 -2.48
C ILE A 89 10.26 16.09 -1.17
N LEU A 90 9.67 14.89 -1.24
CA LEU A 90 9.32 14.11 -0.05
C LEU A 90 10.58 13.78 0.76
N HIS A 91 11.61 13.24 0.13
CA HIS A 91 12.88 12.89 0.78
C HIS A 91 13.53 14.11 1.46
N GLU A 92 13.64 15.23 0.75
CA GLU A 92 14.27 16.44 1.30
C GLU A 92 13.48 16.99 2.50
N ASN A 93 12.15 16.99 2.44
CA ASN A 93 11.30 17.45 3.52
C ASN A 93 11.37 16.52 4.73
N GLU A 94 11.32 15.19 4.50
CA GLU A 94 11.49 14.19 5.56
C GLU A 94 12.87 14.33 6.22
N ARG A 95 13.94 14.44 5.43
CA ARG A 95 15.29 14.62 5.92
C ARG A 95 15.42 15.84 6.85
N LYS A 96 14.79 16.96 6.47
CA LYS A 96 14.76 18.19 7.30
C LYS A 96 13.96 17.96 8.59
N TYR A 97 12.84 17.26 8.46
CA TYR A 97 11.97 16.98 9.61
C TYR A 97 12.67 16.06 10.62
N GLN A 98 13.22 14.93 10.18
CA GLN A 98 13.92 13.99 11.05
C GLN A 98 15.12 14.64 11.76
N ARG A 99 15.87 15.48 11.04
CA ARG A 99 16.94 16.29 11.66
C ARG A 99 16.40 17.21 12.77
N SER A 100 15.23 17.83 12.58
CA SER A 100 14.64 18.71 13.59
C SER A 100 14.24 17.96 14.87
N LEU A 101 13.97 16.66 14.77
CA LEU A 101 13.69 15.74 15.87
C LEU A 101 14.95 15.09 16.47
N GLN A 102 16.13 15.43 15.95
CA GLN A 102 17.41 14.79 16.33
C GLN A 102 17.44 13.26 16.11
N LYS A 103 16.62 12.76 15.20
CA LYS A 103 16.62 11.35 14.78
C LYS A 103 17.80 11.04 13.85
N PRO A 104 18.09 9.75 13.58
CA PRO A 104 19.15 9.36 12.66
C PRO A 104 19.06 10.09 11.32
N ALA A 105 20.21 10.38 10.72
CA ALA A 105 20.23 11.14 9.48
C ALA A 105 19.70 10.31 8.32
N LEU A 106 18.64 10.78 7.70
CA LEU A 106 18.09 10.22 6.46
C LEU A 106 18.93 10.72 5.27
N LYS A 107 20.17 10.19 5.14
CA LYS A 107 21.12 10.65 4.11
C LYS A 107 20.82 10.06 2.73
N GLU A 108 20.61 8.75 2.69
CA GLU A 108 20.39 7.96 1.49
C GLU A 108 19.15 7.10 1.72
N TRP A 109 17.99 7.69 1.54
CA TRP A 109 16.73 6.96 1.59
C TRP A 109 16.48 6.35 0.21
N ASN A 110 16.50 5.03 0.13
CA ASN A 110 16.23 4.35 -1.12
C ASN A 110 14.74 4.46 -1.46
N ILE A 111 14.44 5.28 -2.47
CA ILE A 111 13.07 5.43 -2.99
C ILE A 111 13.01 4.75 -4.35
N ARG A 112 12.12 3.78 -4.48
CA ARG A 112 11.86 3.06 -5.72
C ARG A 112 10.63 3.63 -6.39
N ILE A 113 10.69 3.77 -7.71
CA ILE A 113 9.60 4.23 -8.55
C ILE A 113 9.39 3.18 -9.63
N ASP A 114 8.34 2.38 -9.48
CA ASP A 114 8.02 1.28 -10.38
C ASP A 114 6.77 1.61 -11.20
N GLU A 115 6.89 1.60 -12.52
CA GLU A 115 5.74 1.78 -13.40
C GLU A 115 4.76 0.61 -13.28
N THR A 116 3.47 0.91 -13.34
CA THR A 116 2.38 -0.06 -13.27
C THR A 116 1.70 -0.14 -14.64
N LEU A 117 1.97 -1.22 -15.35
CA LEU A 117 1.67 -1.34 -16.79
C LEU A 117 0.28 -1.88 -17.10
N ASP A 118 -0.42 -2.48 -16.13
CA ASP A 118 -1.73 -3.09 -16.34
C ASP A 118 -2.67 -2.89 -15.16
N LEU A 119 -3.97 -2.93 -15.45
CA LEU A 119 -5.03 -2.69 -14.47
C LEU A 119 -5.03 -3.71 -13.32
N LYS A 120 -4.70 -4.97 -13.60
CA LYS A 120 -4.64 -6.02 -12.58
C LYS A 120 -3.50 -5.73 -11.59
N SER A 121 -2.33 -5.37 -12.09
CA SER A 121 -1.18 -4.97 -11.27
C SER A 121 -1.49 -3.71 -10.46
N PHE A 122 -2.21 -2.74 -11.05
CA PHE A 122 -2.68 -1.56 -10.35
C PHE A 122 -3.55 -1.92 -9.15
N ARG A 123 -4.62 -2.70 -9.37
CA ARG A 123 -5.55 -3.14 -8.32
C ARG A 123 -4.85 -3.93 -7.20
N ASN A 124 -3.90 -4.78 -7.57
CA ASN A 124 -3.12 -5.54 -6.60
C ASN A 124 -2.23 -4.63 -5.76
N ARG A 125 -1.60 -3.61 -6.35
CA ARG A 125 -0.76 -2.65 -5.63
C ARG A 125 -1.59 -1.77 -4.68
N ILE A 126 -2.77 -1.31 -5.09
CA ILE A 126 -3.72 -0.63 -4.19
C ILE A 126 -4.06 -1.53 -2.99
N ALA A 127 -4.51 -2.75 -3.26
CA ALA A 127 -4.85 -3.69 -2.18
C ALA A 127 -3.66 -4.04 -1.28
N TYR A 128 -2.44 -4.10 -1.83
CA TYR A 128 -1.21 -4.30 -1.07
C TYR A 128 -0.92 -3.09 -0.17
N THR A 129 -0.97 -1.88 -0.72
CA THR A 129 -0.77 -0.63 0.02
C THR A 129 -1.72 -0.56 1.21
N ASP A 130 -3.01 -0.71 0.97
CA ASP A 130 -4.04 -0.59 2.00
C ASP A 130 -3.94 -1.65 3.11
N ARG A 131 -3.45 -2.84 2.76
CA ARG A 131 -3.26 -3.93 3.74
C ARG A 131 -1.97 -3.85 4.54
N ASN A 132 -1.06 -2.95 4.21
CA ASN A 132 0.27 -2.95 4.81
C ASN A 132 0.22 -2.85 6.34
N ALA A 133 -0.65 -2.00 6.91
CA ALA A 133 -0.86 -1.90 8.34
C ALA A 133 -1.34 -3.22 8.98
N TYR A 134 -2.25 -3.93 8.32
CA TYR A 134 -2.74 -5.22 8.79
C TYR A 134 -1.68 -6.32 8.67
N VAL A 135 -0.87 -6.30 7.60
CA VAL A 135 0.27 -7.22 7.42
C VAL A 135 1.33 -7.00 8.49
N ALA A 136 1.59 -5.75 8.87
CA ALA A 136 2.50 -5.39 9.96
C ALA A 136 1.95 -5.75 11.37
N ARG A 137 0.81 -6.46 11.45
CA ARG A 137 0.14 -6.88 12.69
C ARG A 137 -0.27 -5.72 13.59
N LEU A 138 -0.57 -4.57 13.00
CA LEU A 138 -1.25 -3.52 13.72
C LEU A 138 -2.70 -3.96 13.90
N ASP A 139 -3.26 -3.81 15.10
CA ASP A 139 -4.63 -4.21 15.45
C ASP A 139 -5.68 -3.30 14.77
N SER A 140 -5.50 -3.07 13.48
CA SER A 140 -6.36 -2.20 12.67
C SER A 140 -6.77 -2.90 11.40
N MET A 141 -8.07 -2.89 11.12
CA MET A 141 -8.56 -3.20 9.78
C MET A 141 -7.97 -2.18 8.78
N PRO A 142 -7.68 -2.57 7.52
CA PRO A 142 -7.12 -1.64 6.53
C PRO A 142 -7.87 -0.30 6.44
N THR A 143 -9.20 -0.33 6.40
CA THR A 143 -10.05 0.87 6.37
C THR A 143 -10.11 1.64 7.70
N GLY A 144 -9.63 1.07 8.78
CA GLY A 144 -9.55 1.71 10.10
C GLY A 144 -8.17 2.29 10.42
N TYR A 145 -7.18 2.07 9.58
CA TYR A 145 -5.84 2.62 9.77
C TYR A 145 -5.83 4.14 9.44
N PRO A 146 -5.50 5.01 10.40
CA PRO A 146 -5.70 6.44 10.22
C PRO A 146 -4.69 7.10 9.27
N TRP A 147 -3.57 6.41 9.00
CA TRP A 147 -2.45 6.96 8.24
C TRP A 147 -2.36 6.40 6.82
N GLY A 148 -3.50 6.06 6.23
CA GLY A 148 -3.64 5.57 4.86
C GLY A 148 -4.93 6.02 4.20
N SER A 149 -5.03 5.79 2.89
CA SER A 149 -6.16 6.21 2.05
C SER A 149 -7.32 5.21 2.03
N ALA A 150 -7.15 3.99 2.55
CA ALA A 150 -8.17 2.93 2.50
C ALA A 150 -9.54 3.34 3.05
N SER A 151 -9.57 4.27 4.03
CA SER A 151 -10.82 4.78 4.61
C SER A 151 -11.62 5.69 3.67
N LEU A 152 -11.01 6.15 2.57
CA LEU A 152 -11.65 7.01 1.58
C LEU A 152 -12.46 6.21 0.56
N PHE A 153 -11.98 5.00 0.20
CA PHE A 153 -12.52 4.24 -0.92
C PHE A 153 -13.89 3.65 -0.61
N PHE A 154 -14.82 3.91 -1.51
CA PHE A 154 -16.23 3.45 -1.44
C PHE A 154 -16.95 3.84 -0.15
N ASN A 155 -16.51 4.92 0.48
CA ASN A 155 -17.06 5.41 1.74
C ASN A 155 -18.16 6.46 1.50
N GLY A 156 -19.43 6.03 1.61
CA GLY A 156 -20.56 6.93 1.47
C GLY A 156 -20.68 8.04 2.54
N ASN A 157 -19.91 7.94 3.62
CA ASN A 157 -19.93 8.88 4.75
C ASN A 157 -18.81 9.92 4.70
N LEU A 158 -18.01 9.99 3.64
CA LEU A 158 -16.89 10.91 3.53
C LEU A 158 -17.27 12.38 3.79
N ARG A 159 -18.47 12.80 3.40
CA ARG A 159 -18.94 14.16 3.67
C ARG A 159 -19.02 14.50 5.16
N LEU A 160 -19.26 13.50 6.00
CA LEU A 160 -19.28 13.66 7.46
C LEU A 160 -17.87 13.67 8.07
N MET A 161 -16.92 13.03 7.41
CA MET A 161 -15.53 12.96 7.86
C MET A 161 -14.69 14.17 7.40
N ASN A 162 -15.06 14.84 6.31
CA ASN A 162 -14.32 15.93 5.68
C ASN A 162 -14.70 17.31 6.22
N GLN A 163 -14.67 17.49 7.54
CA GLN A 163 -15.08 18.75 8.19
C GLN A 163 -13.94 19.77 8.35
N GLY A 164 -12.81 19.59 7.67
CA GLY A 164 -11.69 20.54 7.74
C GLY A 164 -12.03 21.91 7.14
N ILE A 165 -11.24 22.93 7.48
CA ILE A 165 -11.32 24.26 6.86
C ILE A 165 -10.49 24.33 5.58
N PRO A 166 -10.91 25.08 4.55
CA PRO A 166 -10.12 25.31 3.35
C PRO A 166 -8.74 25.92 3.71
N PHE A 167 -7.68 25.46 3.02
CA PHE A 167 -6.31 25.91 3.32
C PHE A 167 -6.14 27.42 3.16
N ASP A 168 -6.81 28.05 2.20
CA ASP A 168 -6.79 29.50 2.02
C ASP A 168 -7.32 30.28 3.24
N LYS A 169 -8.18 29.66 4.05
CA LYS A 169 -8.75 30.23 5.28
C LYS A 169 -7.91 29.97 6.53
N VAL A 170 -6.90 29.11 6.45
CA VAL A 170 -5.97 28.85 7.56
C VAL A 170 -5.12 30.09 7.84
N GLY A 171 -4.86 30.39 9.11
CA GLY A 171 -4.05 31.53 9.50
C GLY A 171 -2.59 31.42 9.04
N GLY A 172 -1.95 32.55 8.68
CA GLY A 172 -0.59 32.54 8.11
C GLY A 172 0.48 31.90 9.03
N ARG A 173 0.32 31.99 10.36
CA ARG A 173 1.22 31.29 11.30
C ARG A 173 1.03 29.77 11.22
N GLU A 174 -0.20 29.31 11.20
CA GLU A 174 -0.56 27.90 11.11
C GLU A 174 -0.13 27.31 9.77
N LYS A 175 -0.36 28.03 8.66
CA LYS A 175 0.17 27.63 7.33
C LYS A 175 1.66 27.34 7.37
N ARG A 176 2.46 28.20 8.02
CA ARG A 176 3.91 27.99 8.16
C ARG A 176 4.25 26.77 9.01
N ILE A 177 3.45 26.47 10.03
CA ILE A 177 3.62 25.26 10.83
C ILE A 177 3.32 24.01 9.99
N ILE A 178 2.20 24.00 9.28
CA ILE A 178 1.77 22.90 8.42
C ILE A 178 2.81 22.65 7.31
N CYS A 179 3.21 23.71 6.59
CA CYS A 179 4.18 23.64 5.50
C CYS A 179 5.63 23.47 5.98
N ARG A 180 5.91 23.67 7.27
CA ARG A 180 7.27 23.73 7.83
C ARG A 180 8.21 24.62 7.01
N SER A 181 7.65 25.67 6.43
CA SER A 181 8.30 26.56 5.46
C SER A 181 7.66 27.95 5.48
N HIS A 182 8.40 28.95 4.99
CA HIS A 182 7.84 30.26 4.65
C HIS A 182 7.04 30.22 3.34
N ASP A 183 7.37 29.30 2.44
CA ASP A 183 6.59 29.01 1.25
C ASP A 183 5.36 28.19 1.66
N THR A 184 4.21 28.83 1.62
CA THR A 184 2.91 28.27 2.03
C THR A 184 1.93 28.22 0.86
N ASP A 185 2.44 28.23 -0.38
CA ASP A 185 1.60 28.14 -1.57
C ASP A 185 1.18 26.68 -1.79
N LEU A 186 -0.07 26.38 -1.42
CA LEU A 186 -0.72 25.09 -1.62
C LEU A 186 -2.10 25.30 -2.27
N PRO A 187 -2.64 24.27 -2.94
CA PRO A 187 -3.95 24.34 -3.57
C PRO A 187 -5.04 24.81 -2.61
N SER A 188 -5.83 25.78 -3.03
CA SER A 188 -6.89 26.39 -2.19
C SER A 188 -7.99 25.40 -1.78
N HIS A 189 -8.16 24.32 -2.57
CA HIS A 189 -9.11 23.24 -2.27
C HIS A 189 -8.64 22.28 -1.17
N TYR A 190 -7.36 22.32 -0.79
CA TYR A 190 -6.89 21.52 0.34
C TYR A 190 -7.64 21.92 1.62
N ARG A 191 -7.95 20.92 2.43
CA ARG A 191 -8.68 21.12 3.68
C ARG A 191 -7.81 20.65 4.85
N VAL A 192 -7.90 21.39 5.94
CA VAL A 192 -7.09 21.16 7.16
C VAL A 192 -8.01 20.90 8.34
N CYS A 193 -7.70 19.87 9.11
CA CYS A 193 -8.30 19.57 10.39
C CYS A 193 -7.19 19.25 11.40
N ASP A 194 -7.21 19.91 12.54
CA ASP A 194 -6.24 19.71 13.64
C ASP A 194 -4.77 19.73 13.16
N GLY A 195 -4.42 20.67 12.26
CA GLY A 195 -3.08 20.84 11.73
C GLY A 195 -2.68 19.84 10.63
N MET A 196 -3.58 18.92 10.26
CA MET A 196 -3.36 17.93 9.20
C MET A 196 -4.10 18.31 7.91
N ILE A 197 -3.42 18.26 6.79
CA ILE A 197 -4.06 18.31 5.47
C ILE A 197 -4.81 16.99 5.27
N LEU A 198 -6.13 17.06 5.06
CA LEU A 198 -6.97 15.89 4.90
C LEU A 198 -6.64 15.13 3.60
N ARG A 199 -6.41 13.82 3.69
CA ARG A 199 -6.13 12.96 2.52
C ARG A 199 -7.17 13.09 1.44
N SER A 200 -8.44 13.18 1.79
CA SER A 200 -9.55 13.40 0.85
C SER A 200 -9.45 14.66 0.00
N SER A 201 -8.53 15.57 0.31
CA SER A 201 -8.30 16.79 -0.47
C SER A 201 -7.10 16.72 -1.42
N PHE A 202 -6.22 15.72 -1.27
CA PHE A 202 -5.06 15.55 -2.14
C PHE A 202 -4.93 14.16 -2.78
N VAL A 203 -5.69 13.18 -2.31
CA VAL A 203 -5.81 11.85 -2.93
C VAL A 203 -7.01 11.85 -3.87
N ASP A 204 -6.81 11.52 -5.14
CA ASP A 204 -7.92 11.34 -6.11
C ASP A 204 -8.52 9.94 -5.95
N TYR A 205 -9.26 9.76 -4.86
CA TYR A 205 -9.92 8.50 -4.54
C TYR A 205 -11.05 8.16 -5.55
N HIS A 206 -11.65 9.17 -6.21
CA HIS A 206 -12.64 8.91 -7.25
C HIS A 206 -12.02 8.29 -8.50
N ALA A 207 -10.85 8.76 -8.92
CA ALA A 207 -10.12 8.14 -10.01
C ALA A 207 -9.73 6.70 -9.67
N THR A 208 -9.33 6.44 -8.42
CA THR A 208 -9.00 5.09 -7.94
C THR A 208 -10.23 4.18 -7.93
N GLU A 209 -11.35 4.63 -7.36
CA GLU A 209 -12.61 3.88 -7.34
C GLU A 209 -13.11 3.52 -8.76
N ALA A 210 -12.94 4.44 -9.71
CA ALA A 210 -13.34 4.22 -11.10
C ALA A 210 -12.59 3.09 -11.80
N LEU A 211 -11.43 2.69 -11.29
CA LEU A 211 -10.62 1.58 -11.80
C LEU A 211 -11.00 0.21 -11.18
N PHE A 212 -12.02 0.17 -10.32
CA PHE A 212 -12.62 -1.07 -9.81
C PHE A 212 -14.02 -1.27 -10.37
N ASN A 213 -14.39 -2.50 -10.68
CA ASN A 213 -15.75 -2.83 -11.16
C ASN A 213 -16.82 -2.49 -10.12
N SER A 214 -16.48 -2.61 -8.85
CA SER A 214 -17.39 -2.37 -7.73
C SER A 214 -16.63 -2.30 -6.41
N ALA A 215 -17.27 -1.74 -5.38
CA ALA A 215 -16.81 -1.81 -4.01
C ALA A 215 -16.52 -3.27 -3.57
N ASN A 216 -17.37 -4.22 -3.99
CA ASN A 216 -17.18 -5.64 -3.65
C ASN A 216 -15.87 -6.21 -4.24
N GLN A 217 -15.47 -5.80 -5.44
CA GLN A 217 -14.19 -6.21 -6.03
C GLN A 217 -13.02 -5.68 -5.19
N TYR A 218 -13.04 -4.39 -4.83
CA TYR A 218 -12.02 -3.78 -3.99
C TYR A 218 -11.92 -4.48 -2.63
N PHE A 219 -13.03 -4.61 -1.89
CA PHE A 219 -13.03 -5.26 -0.58
C PHE A 219 -12.66 -6.75 -0.65
N THR A 220 -13.00 -7.43 -1.75
CA THR A 220 -12.56 -8.81 -1.96
C THR A 220 -11.05 -8.90 -2.12
N LEU A 221 -10.44 -7.99 -2.89
CA LEU A 221 -8.98 -7.91 -3.01
C LEU A 221 -8.32 -7.51 -1.68
N LEU A 222 -8.92 -6.59 -0.96
CA LEU A 222 -8.43 -6.13 0.33
C LEU A 222 -8.43 -7.23 1.40
N THR A 223 -9.37 -8.17 1.34
CA THR A 223 -9.47 -9.29 2.30
C THR A 223 -8.69 -10.53 1.87
N ARG A 224 -8.29 -10.63 0.61
CA ARG A 224 -7.52 -11.76 0.09
C ARG A 224 -6.04 -11.43 0.06
N ARG A 225 -5.29 -12.10 0.92
CA ARG A 225 -3.84 -12.16 0.75
C ARG A 225 -3.49 -13.25 -0.26
N GLY A 226 -2.46 -13.02 -1.05
CA GLY A 226 -2.11 -13.98 -2.07
C GLY A 226 -0.66 -13.92 -2.51
N GLU A 227 -0.36 -14.73 -3.51
CA GLU A 227 0.97 -14.79 -4.13
C GLU A 227 1.44 -13.41 -4.63
N ALA A 228 0.51 -12.57 -5.12
CA ALA A 228 0.82 -11.22 -5.59
C ALA A 228 1.43 -10.33 -4.50
N ASP A 229 0.97 -10.46 -3.23
CA ASP A 229 1.52 -9.65 -2.14
C ASP A 229 2.95 -10.05 -1.79
N VAL A 230 3.20 -11.36 -1.79
CA VAL A 230 4.56 -11.90 -1.55
C VAL A 230 5.50 -11.49 -2.69
N GLU A 231 5.02 -11.51 -3.94
CA GLU A 231 5.81 -11.07 -5.09
C GLU A 231 6.13 -9.57 -5.02
N ILE A 232 5.15 -8.74 -4.67
CA ILE A 232 5.35 -7.29 -4.51
C ILE A 232 6.35 -7.03 -3.38
N ALA A 233 6.14 -7.63 -2.21
CA ALA A 233 7.03 -7.48 -1.06
C ALA A 233 8.46 -7.95 -1.38
N ALA A 234 8.61 -9.08 -2.05
CA ALA A 234 9.94 -9.57 -2.46
C ALA A 234 10.66 -8.61 -3.40
N LYS A 235 9.93 -7.97 -4.34
CA LYS A 235 10.49 -6.93 -5.20
C LYS A 235 10.89 -5.68 -4.43
N LEU A 236 10.18 -5.37 -3.34
CA LEU A 236 10.48 -4.22 -2.48
C LEU A 236 11.58 -4.51 -1.44
N GLY A 237 11.97 -5.76 -1.28
CA GLY A 237 12.92 -6.19 -0.24
C GLY A 237 12.25 -6.37 1.13
N GLU A 238 10.93 -6.35 1.19
CA GLU A 238 10.16 -6.51 2.42
C GLU A 238 9.96 -7.99 2.78
N LYS A 239 9.86 -8.28 4.07
CA LYS A 239 9.63 -9.64 4.58
C LYS A 239 8.17 -9.80 4.99
N ILE A 240 7.31 -10.21 4.05
CA ILE A 240 5.96 -10.63 4.39
C ILE A 240 5.95 -12.12 4.79
N GLN A 241 5.35 -12.41 5.93
CA GLN A 241 5.03 -13.77 6.33
C GLN A 241 3.51 -13.91 6.45
N LEU A 242 2.90 -14.61 5.48
CA LEU A 242 1.47 -14.91 5.54
C LEU A 242 1.13 -15.78 6.78
N PRO A 243 -0.04 -15.57 7.42
CA PRO A 243 -0.54 -16.49 8.44
C PRO A 243 -0.67 -17.93 7.95
N THR A 244 -0.47 -18.89 8.81
CA THR A 244 -0.48 -20.32 8.44
C THR A 244 -1.83 -20.77 7.86
N GLU A 245 -2.94 -20.22 8.35
CA GLU A 245 -4.29 -20.48 7.85
C GLU A 245 -4.45 -20.01 6.39
N GLU A 246 -3.96 -18.84 6.07
CA GLU A 246 -4.01 -18.31 4.69
C GLU A 246 -3.11 -19.11 3.75
N VAL A 247 -1.90 -19.44 4.20
CA VAL A 247 -1.01 -20.35 3.44
C VAL A 247 -1.71 -21.68 3.18
N PHE A 248 -2.40 -22.25 4.18
CA PHE A 248 -3.17 -23.48 4.01
C PHE A 248 -4.28 -23.34 2.96
N GLN A 249 -5.04 -22.23 2.97
CA GLN A 249 -6.11 -21.97 2.00
C GLN A 249 -5.57 -21.84 0.58
N ILE A 250 -4.48 -21.08 0.41
CA ILE A 250 -3.83 -20.90 -0.89
C ILE A 250 -3.32 -22.24 -1.41
N VAL A 251 -2.58 -23.01 -0.60
CA VAL A 251 -2.05 -24.30 -0.99
C VAL A 251 -3.17 -25.29 -1.30
N SER A 252 -4.26 -25.29 -0.53
CA SER A 252 -5.43 -26.14 -0.80
C SER A 252 -6.08 -25.80 -2.15
N SER A 253 -6.10 -24.55 -2.56
CA SER A 253 -6.63 -24.15 -3.86
C SER A 253 -5.81 -24.69 -5.04
N TRP A 254 -4.49 -24.83 -4.89
CA TRP A 254 -3.64 -25.42 -5.92
C TRP A 254 -4.00 -26.89 -6.24
N PHE A 255 -4.57 -27.58 -5.27
CA PHE A 255 -5.01 -28.98 -5.37
C PHE A 255 -6.53 -29.11 -5.42
N GLN A 256 -7.26 -28.06 -5.85
CA GLN A 256 -8.71 -28.07 -6.04
C GLN A 256 -9.49 -28.56 -4.79
N GLY A 257 -9.00 -28.24 -3.60
CA GLY A 257 -9.62 -28.65 -2.33
C GLY A 257 -9.37 -30.10 -1.91
N GLN A 258 -8.48 -30.82 -2.58
CA GLN A 258 -8.05 -32.16 -2.13
C GLN A 258 -7.40 -32.06 -0.74
N ASN A 259 -7.54 -33.10 0.03
CA ASN A 259 -6.91 -33.16 1.34
C ASN A 259 -5.37 -33.24 1.18
N LEU A 260 -4.67 -32.18 1.57
CA LEU A 260 -3.22 -32.08 1.45
C LEU A 260 -2.45 -33.21 2.16
N ARG A 261 -3.07 -33.87 3.13
CA ARG A 261 -2.47 -34.99 3.87
C ARG A 261 -2.45 -36.30 3.07
N THR A 262 -3.37 -36.44 2.11
CA THR A 262 -3.49 -37.66 1.28
C THR A 262 -2.75 -37.54 -0.06
N LEU A 263 -2.11 -36.41 -0.32
CA LEU A 263 -1.30 -36.23 -1.50
C LEU A 263 -0.06 -37.13 -1.47
N GLU A 264 0.32 -37.63 -2.63
CA GLU A 264 1.58 -38.35 -2.82
C GLU A 264 2.78 -37.52 -2.38
N LEU A 265 3.82 -38.18 -1.88
CA LEU A 265 5.00 -37.52 -1.32
C LEU A 265 5.62 -36.53 -2.31
N GLU A 266 5.73 -36.91 -3.58
CA GLU A 266 6.31 -36.06 -4.63
C GLU A 266 5.49 -34.78 -4.82
N ALA A 267 4.16 -34.86 -4.84
CA ALA A 267 3.27 -33.70 -4.91
C ALA A 267 3.45 -32.76 -3.72
N ARG A 268 3.60 -33.30 -2.51
CA ARG A 268 3.87 -32.50 -1.29
C ARG A 268 5.25 -31.84 -1.34
N LEU A 269 6.27 -32.52 -1.86
CA LEU A 269 7.61 -31.94 -2.00
C LEU A 269 7.63 -30.80 -3.05
N ASN A 270 6.90 -30.96 -4.15
CA ASN A 270 6.74 -29.89 -5.15
C ASN A 270 5.96 -28.71 -4.56
N ALA A 271 4.88 -28.96 -3.80
CA ALA A 271 4.15 -27.92 -3.10
C ALA A 271 5.04 -27.19 -2.09
N ALA A 272 5.94 -27.88 -1.38
CA ALA A 272 6.89 -27.26 -0.45
C ALA A 272 7.82 -26.26 -1.17
N LYS A 273 8.31 -26.60 -2.37
CA LYS A 273 9.11 -25.67 -3.19
C LYS A 273 8.30 -24.45 -3.62
N MET A 274 7.06 -24.66 -4.07
CA MET A 274 6.16 -23.56 -4.42
C MET A 274 5.85 -22.67 -3.23
N MET A 275 5.57 -23.24 -2.06
CA MET A 275 5.35 -22.48 -0.82
C MET A 275 6.55 -21.60 -0.47
N LYS A 276 7.77 -22.12 -0.64
CA LYS A 276 9.00 -21.35 -0.37
C LYS A 276 9.18 -20.22 -1.37
N GLN A 277 8.96 -20.48 -2.65
CA GLN A 277 9.19 -19.53 -3.74
C GLN A 277 8.11 -18.46 -3.87
N ARG A 278 6.83 -18.86 -3.75
CA ARG A 278 5.69 -17.98 -4.03
C ARG A 278 5.06 -17.35 -2.79
N LEU A 279 5.18 -18.00 -1.63
CA LEU A 279 4.54 -17.56 -0.40
C LEU A 279 5.55 -17.17 0.69
N ALA A 280 6.85 -17.18 0.38
CA ALA A 280 7.93 -16.96 1.35
C ALA A 280 7.74 -17.72 2.67
N SER A 281 7.08 -18.90 2.60
CA SER A 281 6.70 -19.68 3.77
C SER A 281 7.90 -20.12 4.58
N SER A 282 7.79 -20.03 5.90
CA SER A 282 8.81 -20.58 6.81
C SER A 282 8.81 -22.11 6.79
N ASN A 283 9.94 -22.73 7.11
CA ASN A 283 10.05 -24.18 7.22
C ASN A 283 8.98 -24.75 8.16
N ARG A 284 8.67 -24.05 9.26
CA ARG A 284 7.62 -24.42 10.21
C ARG A 284 6.24 -24.44 9.57
N GLN A 285 5.92 -23.46 8.72
CA GLN A 285 4.64 -23.41 7.98
C GLN A 285 4.56 -24.54 6.97
N ILE A 286 5.63 -24.80 6.20
CA ILE A 286 5.70 -25.91 5.23
C ILE A 286 5.46 -27.24 5.93
N THR A 287 6.18 -27.50 7.02
CA THR A 287 6.00 -28.69 7.88
C THR A 287 4.54 -28.83 8.34
N HIS A 288 3.95 -27.75 8.83
CA HIS A 288 2.59 -27.78 9.37
C HIS A 288 1.53 -28.01 8.29
N VAL A 289 1.60 -27.27 7.19
CA VAL A 289 0.60 -27.31 6.10
C VAL A 289 0.65 -28.63 5.33
N LEU A 290 1.84 -29.07 4.96
CA LEU A 290 2.02 -30.29 4.14
C LEU A 290 2.25 -31.56 4.94
N ARG A 291 2.37 -31.46 6.27
CA ARG A 291 2.69 -32.61 7.16
C ARG A 291 3.94 -33.36 6.73
N LEU A 292 4.95 -32.64 6.27
CA LEU A 292 6.27 -33.18 5.98
C LEU A 292 7.09 -33.23 7.29
N PRO A 293 8.00 -34.22 7.44
CA PRO A 293 8.93 -34.22 8.57
C PRO A 293 9.79 -32.96 8.58
N ALA A 294 9.95 -32.34 9.76
CA ALA A 294 10.73 -31.11 9.89
C ALA A 294 12.17 -31.26 9.39
N ALA A 295 12.80 -32.41 9.68
CA ALA A 295 14.16 -32.71 9.23
C ALA A 295 14.31 -32.72 7.68
N ASP A 296 13.27 -33.19 6.98
CA ASP A 296 13.29 -33.21 5.51
C ASP A 296 13.09 -31.81 4.94
N VAL A 297 12.20 -30.99 5.53
CA VAL A 297 11.99 -29.60 5.16
C VAL A 297 13.24 -28.77 5.43
N ASP A 298 13.89 -28.94 6.58
CA ASP A 298 15.13 -28.23 6.93
C ASP A 298 16.31 -28.64 6.01
N ARG A 299 16.33 -29.89 5.55
CA ARG A 299 17.31 -30.35 4.57
C ARG A 299 17.05 -29.75 3.18
N MET A 300 15.78 -29.58 2.80
CA MET A 300 15.40 -28.97 1.53
C MET A 300 15.68 -27.47 1.50
N PHE A 301 15.50 -26.80 2.65
CA PHE A 301 15.61 -25.35 2.80
C PHE A 301 16.45 -25.01 4.04
N PRO A 302 17.77 -25.20 3.94
CA PRO A 302 18.67 -24.89 5.06
C PRO A 302 18.53 -23.38 5.42
N LYS A 303 18.59 -23.10 6.72
CA LYS A 303 18.66 -21.71 7.18
C LYS A 303 19.95 -21.10 6.65
N ALA A 304 19.88 -19.92 6.04
CA ALA A 304 21.07 -19.12 5.80
C ALA A 304 21.70 -18.79 7.18
N GLU A 305 23.00 -19.05 7.32
CA GLU A 305 23.78 -18.68 8.49
C GLU A 305 23.87 -17.17 8.65
#